data_18e705f38c9021e588fac2ab977d2a0f
#
_entry.id   18e705f38c9021e588fac2ab977d2a0f
#
_cell.length_a   1.000
_cell.length_b   1.000
_cell.length_c   1.000
_cell.angle_alpha   90.00
_cell.angle_beta   90.00
_cell.angle_gamma   90.00
#
_symmetry.space_group_name_H-M   'P 1'
#
loop_
_entity.id
_entity.type
_entity.pdbx_description
1 polymer ?
#
loop_
_entity_poly.entity_id
_entity_poly.type
_entity_poly.pdbx_seq_one_letter_code
_entity_poly.pdbx_strand_id
1 'polypeptide(L)'
;LHPNMINPLYNNILRHSGGTITLLRAYEHTNNEIYLKSAKKSLDFLVSTFREHKYKNEYACYPFFNKKSKLGGAGIGLVALMHYYIHTRDLSYKKYMDGLVRHILSRVDRDGEMIGYYIHPKFNNGKAIINPDDDTKKELFSFYYPGEALLGLALYYRYMENIDEELKSDISTKSIQA
;
A
#
# COMPACT_ATOMS: atom_id res chain seq x y z
N LEU A 1 -4.85 -19.58 -17.90
CA LEU A 1 -6.09 -19.98 -17.22
C LEU A 1 -6.50 -21.34 -17.76
N HIS A 2 -6.72 -22.32 -16.87
CA HIS A 2 -7.15 -23.65 -17.27
C HIS A 2 -8.62 -23.56 -17.77
N PRO A 3 -8.98 -24.04 -18.96
CA PRO A 3 -10.29 -23.80 -19.57
C PRO A 3 -11.47 -24.35 -18.75
N ASN A 4 -11.23 -25.26 -17.82
CA ASN A 4 -12.26 -25.88 -16.98
C ASN A 4 -12.28 -25.36 -15.54
N MET A 5 -11.51 -24.32 -15.21
CA MET A 5 -11.56 -23.71 -13.88
C MET A 5 -12.64 -22.62 -13.84
N ILE A 6 -13.65 -22.85 -13.02
CA ILE A 6 -14.52 -21.78 -12.56
C ILE A 6 -13.61 -20.75 -11.90
N ASN A 7 -13.53 -19.55 -12.46
CA ASN A 7 -12.79 -18.44 -11.81
C ASN A 7 -13.39 -18.25 -10.40
N PRO A 8 -12.66 -18.56 -9.33
CA PRO A 8 -13.16 -18.25 -8.01
C PRO A 8 -13.37 -16.74 -7.96
N LEU A 9 -14.53 -16.30 -7.44
CA LEU A 9 -14.85 -14.89 -7.16
C LEU A 9 -13.93 -14.36 -6.03
N TYR A 10 -12.64 -14.64 -6.13
CA TYR A 10 -11.63 -14.27 -5.16
C TYR A 10 -10.88 -13.03 -5.64
N ASN A 11 -11.26 -11.90 -5.06
CA ASN A 11 -10.48 -10.67 -5.19
C ASN A 11 -9.48 -10.57 -4.04
N ASN A 12 -8.29 -10.06 -4.36
CA ASN A 12 -7.21 -9.80 -3.41
C ASN A 12 -6.69 -8.40 -3.67
N ILE A 13 -6.58 -7.59 -2.64
CA ILE A 13 -6.21 -6.18 -2.76
C ILE A 13 -4.83 -5.97 -3.41
N LEU A 14 -3.87 -6.89 -3.22
CA LEU A 14 -2.57 -6.81 -3.90
C LEU A 14 -2.74 -7.02 -5.41
N ARG A 15 -3.48 -8.04 -5.83
CA ARG A 15 -3.76 -8.30 -7.26
C ARG A 15 -4.57 -7.19 -7.89
N HIS A 16 -5.53 -6.63 -7.15
CA HIS A 16 -6.32 -5.49 -7.58
C HIS A 16 -5.41 -4.28 -7.88
N SER A 17 -4.53 -3.94 -6.95
CA SER A 17 -3.57 -2.84 -7.12
C SER A 17 -2.56 -3.13 -8.25
N GLY A 18 -2.06 -4.38 -8.36
CA GLY A 18 -1.21 -4.80 -9.47
C GLY A 18 -1.89 -4.67 -10.84
N GLY A 19 -3.17 -5.06 -10.94
CA GLY A 19 -3.98 -4.84 -12.14
C GLY A 19 -4.15 -3.36 -12.48
N THR A 20 -4.32 -2.51 -11.47
CA THR A 20 -4.39 -1.05 -11.65
C THR A 20 -3.08 -0.50 -12.21
N ILE A 21 -1.93 -0.92 -11.70
CA ILE A 21 -0.62 -0.55 -12.23
C ILE A 21 -0.48 -0.98 -13.70
N THR A 22 -0.96 -2.19 -14.03
CA THR A 22 -0.94 -2.68 -15.42
C THR A 22 -1.78 -1.78 -16.34
N LEU A 23 -2.95 -1.31 -15.91
CA LEU A 23 -3.76 -0.36 -16.66
C LEU A 23 -3.03 0.97 -16.88
N LEU A 24 -2.37 1.49 -15.84
CA LEU A 24 -1.61 2.75 -15.94
C LEU A 24 -0.40 2.61 -16.88
N ARG A 25 0.30 1.48 -16.86
CA ARG A 25 1.36 1.18 -17.84
C ARG A 25 0.81 1.04 -19.26
N ALA A 26 -0.36 0.43 -19.44
CA ALA A 26 -1.01 0.37 -20.75
C ALA A 26 -1.37 1.78 -21.26
N TYR A 27 -1.82 2.67 -20.37
CA TYR A 27 -2.01 4.08 -20.69
C TYR A 27 -0.71 4.75 -21.13
N GLU A 28 0.36 4.58 -20.36
CA GLU A 28 1.70 5.13 -20.66
C GLU A 28 2.19 4.74 -22.07
N HIS A 29 1.98 3.47 -22.48
CA HIS A 29 2.44 2.98 -23.77
C HIS A 29 1.52 3.34 -24.95
N THR A 30 0.23 3.52 -24.69
CA THR A 30 -0.76 3.65 -25.78
C THR A 30 -1.42 5.02 -25.86
N ASN A 31 -1.29 5.85 -24.83
CA ASN A 31 -2.03 7.10 -24.63
C ASN A 31 -3.57 6.93 -24.78
N ASN A 32 -4.09 5.71 -24.58
CA ASN A 32 -5.51 5.45 -24.70
C ASN A 32 -6.22 5.70 -23.35
N GLU A 33 -7.05 6.74 -23.33
CA GLU A 33 -7.81 7.21 -22.16
C GLU A 33 -8.71 6.14 -21.50
N ILE A 34 -9.05 5.07 -22.20
CA ILE A 34 -9.86 4.00 -21.63
C ILE A 34 -9.14 3.31 -20.47
N TYR A 35 -7.81 3.17 -20.58
CA TYR A 35 -7.00 2.58 -19.51
C TYR A 35 -6.90 3.49 -18.30
N LEU A 36 -6.72 4.80 -18.51
CA LEU A 36 -6.68 5.78 -17.42
C LEU A 36 -8.03 5.86 -16.68
N LYS A 37 -9.14 5.91 -17.40
CA LYS A 37 -10.49 5.89 -16.82
C LYS A 37 -10.76 4.60 -16.03
N SER A 38 -10.30 3.47 -16.55
CA SER A 38 -10.44 2.17 -15.88
C SER A 38 -9.56 2.10 -14.61
N ALA A 39 -8.33 2.62 -14.68
CA ALA A 39 -7.44 2.72 -13.53
C ALA A 39 -8.04 3.62 -12.44
N LYS A 40 -8.63 4.78 -12.79
CA LYS A 40 -9.29 5.66 -11.83
C LYS A 40 -10.43 4.94 -11.09
N LYS A 41 -11.31 4.24 -11.79
CA LYS A 41 -12.37 3.43 -11.15
C LYS A 41 -11.79 2.37 -10.20
N SER A 42 -10.68 1.75 -10.60
CA SER A 42 -9.99 0.77 -9.77
C SER A 42 -9.39 1.41 -8.51
N LEU A 43 -8.83 2.62 -8.61
CA LEU A 43 -8.34 3.38 -7.47
C LEU A 43 -9.45 3.85 -6.54
N ASP A 44 -10.60 4.29 -7.08
CA ASP A 44 -11.78 4.64 -6.27
C ASP A 44 -12.25 3.44 -5.45
N PHE A 45 -12.26 2.24 -6.03
CA PHE A 45 -12.53 1.02 -5.25
C PHE A 45 -11.43 0.74 -4.21
N LEU A 46 -10.15 0.87 -4.56
CA LEU A 46 -9.05 0.66 -3.64
C LEU A 46 -9.20 1.54 -2.40
N VAL A 47 -9.39 2.84 -2.57
CA VAL A 47 -9.52 3.78 -1.44
C VAL A 47 -10.78 3.57 -0.63
N SER A 48 -11.86 3.03 -1.22
CA SER A 48 -13.08 2.66 -0.49
C SER A 48 -12.87 1.54 0.53
N THR A 49 -11.79 0.76 0.38
CA THR A 49 -11.41 -0.29 1.33
C THR A 49 -10.59 0.22 2.51
N PHE A 50 -10.18 1.49 2.49
CA PHE A 50 -9.25 2.01 3.50
C PHE A 50 -9.96 2.24 4.84
N ARG A 51 -9.21 1.91 5.90
CA ARG A 51 -9.54 2.25 7.28
C ARG A 51 -8.49 3.20 7.84
N GLU A 52 -8.90 4.02 8.78
CA GLU A 52 -8.07 5.05 9.38
C GLU A 52 -7.48 4.59 10.71
N HIS A 53 -6.30 5.10 11.01
CA HIS A 53 -5.70 5.09 12.35
C HIS A 53 -4.79 6.33 12.49
N LYS A 54 -4.08 6.43 13.62
CA LYS A 54 -3.13 7.52 13.84
C LYS A 54 -1.70 6.97 13.93
N TYR A 55 -0.77 7.70 13.33
CA TYR A 55 0.66 7.52 13.52
C TYR A 55 1.26 8.88 13.91
N LYS A 56 1.95 8.97 15.06
CA LYS A 56 2.45 10.24 15.63
C LYS A 56 1.36 11.32 15.72
N ASN A 57 0.16 10.96 16.10
CA ASN A 57 -1.05 11.80 16.13
C ASN A 57 -1.59 12.28 14.77
N GLU A 58 -0.92 11.96 13.66
CA GLU A 58 -1.31 12.31 12.31
C GLU A 58 -2.20 11.23 11.67
N TYR A 59 -2.99 11.64 10.68
CA TYR A 59 -3.81 10.73 9.89
C TYR A 59 -2.95 9.69 9.19
N ALA A 60 -3.31 8.43 9.35
CA ALA A 60 -2.77 7.28 8.62
C ALA A 60 -3.91 6.38 8.16
N CYS A 61 -3.72 5.65 7.06
CA CYS A 61 -4.72 4.71 6.57
C CYS A 61 -4.09 3.46 5.98
N TYR A 62 -4.89 2.40 5.93
CA TYR A 62 -4.46 1.10 5.44
C TYR A 62 -5.60 0.40 4.69
N PRO A 63 -5.32 -0.38 3.65
CA PRO A 63 -6.33 -1.19 3.00
C PRO A 63 -6.76 -2.34 3.92
N PHE A 64 -8.08 -2.45 4.13
CA PHE A 64 -8.68 -3.55 4.89
C PHE A 64 -9.64 -4.31 3.99
N PHE A 65 -9.26 -5.54 3.66
CA PHE A 65 -10.06 -6.36 2.76
C PHE A 65 -10.03 -7.83 3.20
N ASN A 66 -11.17 -8.51 3.17
CA ASN A 66 -11.30 -9.91 3.60
C ASN A 66 -10.73 -10.15 5.01
N LYS A 67 -11.10 -9.29 5.96
CA LYS A 67 -10.66 -9.32 7.37
C LYS A 67 -9.14 -9.26 7.58
N LYS A 68 -8.41 -8.69 6.62
CA LYS A 68 -6.93 -8.60 6.64
C LYS A 68 -6.47 -7.20 6.24
N SER A 69 -5.33 -6.81 6.83
CA SER A 69 -4.50 -5.72 6.36
C SER A 69 -3.05 -6.17 6.33
N LYS A 70 -2.44 -6.12 5.16
CA LYS A 70 -1.07 -6.57 4.88
C LYS A 70 -0.22 -5.38 4.50
N LEU A 71 1.04 -5.38 4.92
CA LEU A 71 2.03 -4.37 4.52
C LEU A 71 2.15 -4.26 2.99
N GLY A 72 2.25 -5.40 2.29
CA GLY A 72 2.29 -5.40 0.83
C GLY A 72 1.05 -4.78 0.17
N GLY A 73 -0.14 -4.91 0.80
CA GLY A 73 -1.35 -4.24 0.32
C GLY A 73 -1.26 -2.71 0.42
N ALA A 74 -0.65 -2.19 1.48
CA ALA A 74 -0.38 -0.76 1.62
C ALA A 74 0.71 -0.30 0.63
N GLY A 75 1.81 -1.07 0.51
CA GLY A 75 2.92 -0.76 -0.40
C GLY A 75 2.47 -0.70 -1.85
N ILE A 76 1.90 -1.78 -2.39
CA ILE A 76 1.49 -1.84 -3.80
C ILE A 76 0.28 -0.92 -4.09
N GLY A 77 -0.55 -0.65 -3.07
CA GLY A 77 -1.61 0.36 -3.15
C GLY A 77 -1.04 1.77 -3.32
N LEU A 78 0.00 2.11 -2.56
CA LEU A 78 0.73 3.38 -2.70
C LEU A 78 1.39 3.47 -4.08
N VAL A 79 2.02 2.40 -4.57
CA VAL A 79 2.59 2.34 -5.93
C VAL A 79 1.53 2.66 -6.98
N ALA A 80 0.33 2.07 -6.88
CA ALA A 80 -0.76 2.31 -7.83
C ALA A 80 -1.23 3.77 -7.81
N LEU A 81 -1.41 4.37 -6.62
CA LEU A 81 -1.80 5.78 -6.47
C LEU A 81 -0.70 6.71 -7.00
N MET A 82 0.57 6.41 -6.73
CA MET A 82 1.69 7.20 -7.23
C MET A 82 1.83 7.14 -8.75
N HIS A 83 1.65 5.97 -9.38
CA HIS A 83 1.62 5.89 -10.85
C HIS A 83 0.50 6.76 -11.45
N TYR A 84 -0.69 6.75 -10.85
CA TYR A 84 -1.77 7.63 -11.31
C TYR A 84 -1.38 9.12 -11.18
N TYR A 85 -0.86 9.52 -10.02
CA TYR A 85 -0.39 10.89 -9.79
C TYR A 85 0.72 11.30 -10.78
N ILE A 86 1.69 10.43 -11.04
CA ILE A 86 2.80 10.71 -11.97
C ILE A 86 2.27 11.06 -13.37
N HIS A 87 1.25 10.35 -13.86
CA HIS A 87 0.68 10.57 -15.19
C HIS A 87 -0.31 11.75 -15.25
N THR A 88 -1.03 12.02 -14.17
CA THR A 88 -2.15 13.00 -14.20
C THR A 88 -1.89 14.27 -13.43
N ARG A 89 -0.97 14.26 -12.46
CA ARG A 89 -0.77 15.31 -11.46
C ARG A 89 -2.03 15.60 -10.62
N ASP A 90 -3.02 14.69 -10.64
CA ASP A 90 -4.24 14.80 -9.87
C ASP A 90 -3.97 14.51 -8.39
N LEU A 91 -4.22 15.48 -7.52
CA LEU A 91 -4.03 15.42 -6.07
C LEU A 91 -5.25 14.88 -5.31
N SER A 92 -6.30 14.45 -6.01
CA SER A 92 -7.53 13.94 -5.36
C SER A 92 -7.29 12.79 -4.38
N TYR A 93 -6.22 12.02 -4.58
CA TYR A 93 -5.81 10.93 -3.69
C TYR A 93 -4.68 11.28 -2.71
N LYS A 94 -4.23 12.56 -2.65
CA LYS A 94 -3.08 12.96 -1.81
C LYS A 94 -3.25 12.53 -0.35
N LYS A 95 -4.43 12.80 0.25
CA LYS A 95 -4.73 12.37 1.62
C LYS A 95 -4.45 10.88 1.85
N TYR A 96 -4.83 10.03 0.90
CA TYR A 96 -4.65 8.58 1.00
C TYR A 96 -3.20 8.17 0.80
N MET A 97 -2.47 8.83 -0.10
CA MET A 97 -1.03 8.59 -0.29
C MET A 97 -0.25 8.94 0.98
N ASP A 98 -0.49 10.12 1.55
CA ASP A 98 0.12 10.56 2.82
C ASP A 98 -0.22 9.58 3.95
N GLY A 99 -1.47 9.14 4.03
CA GLY A 99 -1.94 8.19 5.04
C GLY A 99 -1.30 6.81 4.90
N LEU A 100 -1.13 6.29 3.67
CA LEU A 100 -0.44 5.03 3.42
C LEU A 100 1.05 5.12 3.76
N VAL A 101 1.71 6.22 3.43
CA VAL A 101 3.12 6.46 3.80
C VAL A 101 3.26 6.37 5.32
N ARG A 102 2.46 7.10 6.09
CA ARG A 102 2.49 7.05 7.56
C ARG A 102 2.18 5.66 8.10
N HIS A 103 1.24 4.95 7.47
CA HIS A 103 0.95 3.57 7.84
C HIS A 103 2.17 2.67 7.61
N ILE A 104 2.81 2.71 6.44
CA ILE A 104 4.01 1.92 6.15
C ILE A 104 5.12 2.22 7.15
N LEU A 105 5.40 3.50 7.43
CA LEU A 105 6.39 3.91 8.43
C LEU A 105 6.07 3.40 9.85
N SER A 106 4.79 3.27 10.20
CA SER A 106 4.36 2.67 11.46
C SER A 106 4.63 1.17 11.56
N ARG A 107 4.94 0.52 10.42
CA ARG A 107 5.22 -0.92 10.35
C ARG A 107 6.71 -1.26 10.41
N VAL A 108 7.58 -0.29 10.40
CA VAL A 108 9.02 -0.45 10.65
C VAL A 108 9.25 -0.37 12.16
N ASP A 109 9.73 -1.44 12.75
CA ASP A 109 10.02 -1.51 14.18
C ASP A 109 11.36 -0.83 14.54
N ARG A 110 11.80 -0.98 15.80
CA ARG A 110 13.01 -0.33 16.30
C ARG A 110 14.29 -0.89 15.68
N ASP A 111 14.26 -2.17 15.29
CA ASP A 111 15.40 -2.90 14.74
C ASP A 111 15.45 -2.79 13.21
N GLY A 112 14.49 -2.07 12.60
CA GLY A 112 14.36 -1.92 11.16
C GLY A 112 13.52 -3.01 10.49
N GLU A 113 13.01 -4.00 11.24
CA GLU A 113 12.20 -5.06 10.66
C GLU A 113 10.81 -4.55 10.25
N MET A 114 10.36 -4.96 9.08
CA MET A 114 9.01 -4.63 8.60
C MET A 114 7.97 -5.67 9.02
N ILE A 115 6.99 -5.25 9.81
CA ILE A 115 5.89 -6.10 10.29
C ILE A 115 4.89 -6.35 9.17
N GLY A 116 4.85 -7.58 8.64
CA GLY A 116 4.12 -7.97 7.44
C GLY A 116 2.59 -7.85 7.48
N TYR A 117 1.97 -7.86 8.68
CA TYR A 117 0.53 -7.73 8.86
C TYR A 117 0.19 -6.67 9.90
N TYR A 118 -0.79 -5.83 9.59
CA TYR A 118 -1.42 -4.94 10.57
C TYR A 118 -2.64 -5.58 11.21
N ILE A 119 -3.47 -6.28 10.41
CA ILE A 119 -4.61 -7.08 10.89
C ILE A 119 -4.53 -8.46 10.24
N HIS A 120 -4.62 -9.50 11.07
CA HIS A 120 -4.72 -10.87 10.62
C HIS A 120 -5.84 -11.60 11.39
N PRO A 121 -6.74 -12.36 10.72
CA PRO A 121 -7.93 -12.93 11.36
C PRO A 121 -7.63 -13.96 12.44
N LYS A 122 -6.46 -14.58 12.42
CA LYS A 122 -6.04 -15.62 13.38
C LYS A 122 -5.16 -15.09 14.52
N PHE A 123 -4.65 -13.85 14.43
CA PHE A 123 -3.75 -13.28 15.43
C PHE A 123 -4.38 -12.08 16.08
N ASN A 124 -4.10 -11.88 17.36
CA ASN A 124 -4.58 -10.78 18.18
C ASN A 124 -6.11 -10.56 18.07
N ASN A 125 -6.87 -11.66 17.96
CA ASN A 125 -8.33 -11.65 17.82
C ASN A 125 -8.82 -10.73 16.66
N GLY A 126 -8.06 -10.63 15.57
CA GLY A 126 -8.38 -9.76 14.44
C GLY A 126 -8.21 -8.26 14.73
N LYS A 127 -7.54 -7.89 15.83
CA LYS A 127 -7.17 -6.50 16.14
C LYS A 127 -5.79 -6.14 15.55
N ALA A 128 -5.44 -4.87 15.64
CA ALA A 128 -4.16 -4.38 15.15
C ALA A 128 -2.98 -5.04 15.87
N ILE A 129 -2.01 -5.54 15.09
CA ILE A 129 -0.75 -6.11 15.54
C ILE A 129 0.27 -4.97 15.52
N ILE A 130 0.60 -4.41 16.69
CA ILE A 130 1.42 -3.20 16.77
C ILE A 130 2.87 -3.56 17.11
N ASN A 131 3.10 -4.32 18.17
CA ASN A 131 4.42 -4.75 18.64
C ASN A 131 4.40 -6.28 18.80
N PRO A 132 4.47 -7.06 17.72
CA PRO A 132 4.51 -8.51 17.81
C PRO A 132 5.82 -8.98 18.42
N ASP A 133 5.79 -10.11 19.12
CA ASP A 133 6.98 -10.84 19.50
C ASP A 133 7.67 -11.47 18.28
N ASP A 134 8.90 -11.95 18.47
CA ASP A 134 9.72 -12.49 17.38
C ASP A 134 9.11 -13.74 16.74
N ASP A 135 8.39 -14.55 17.49
CA ASP A 135 7.74 -15.74 16.95
C ASP A 135 6.56 -15.36 16.07
N THR A 136 5.75 -14.40 16.48
CA THR A 136 4.68 -13.82 15.64
C THR A 136 5.26 -13.14 14.39
N LYS A 137 6.38 -12.41 14.51
CA LYS A 137 7.05 -11.82 13.34
C LYS A 137 7.45 -12.88 12.33
N LYS A 138 8.11 -13.97 12.78
CA LYS A 138 8.52 -15.09 11.91
C LYS A 138 7.32 -15.74 11.22
N GLU A 139 6.24 -15.99 11.95
CA GLU A 139 5.04 -16.62 11.39
C GLU A 139 4.32 -15.73 10.36
N LEU A 140 4.35 -14.40 10.55
CA LEU A 140 3.74 -13.43 9.66
C LEU A 140 4.70 -12.87 8.61
N PHE A 141 5.90 -13.42 8.50
CA PHE A 141 6.94 -12.97 7.57
C PHE A 141 6.50 -13.11 6.10
N SER A 142 6.98 -12.19 5.28
CA SER A 142 6.82 -12.24 3.83
C SER A 142 8.03 -11.62 3.15
N PHE A 143 8.62 -12.35 2.21
CA PHE A 143 9.73 -11.85 1.39
C PHE A 143 9.38 -10.65 0.51
N TYR A 144 8.11 -10.52 0.12
CA TYR A 144 7.70 -9.53 -0.88
C TYR A 144 7.23 -8.21 -0.28
N TYR A 145 6.58 -8.26 0.90
CA TYR A 145 5.91 -7.08 1.45
C TYR A 145 6.85 -5.92 1.78
N PRO A 146 8.07 -6.14 2.33
CA PRO A 146 9.03 -5.07 2.52
C PRO A 146 9.41 -4.37 1.22
N GLY A 147 9.75 -5.13 0.17
CA GLY A 147 10.09 -4.58 -1.14
C GLY A 147 8.94 -3.79 -1.79
N GLU A 148 7.70 -4.27 -1.67
CA GLU A 148 6.50 -3.56 -2.14
C GLU A 148 6.29 -2.25 -1.37
N ALA A 149 6.52 -2.24 -0.06
CA ALA A 149 6.42 -1.07 0.79
C ALA A 149 7.51 -0.04 0.48
N LEU A 150 8.77 -0.46 0.39
CA LEU A 150 9.91 0.40 0.05
C LEU A 150 9.77 1.01 -1.34
N LEU A 151 9.28 0.25 -2.33
CA LEU A 151 9.00 0.79 -3.66
C LEU A 151 7.97 1.92 -3.60
N GLY A 152 6.89 1.73 -2.84
CA GLY A 152 5.87 2.76 -2.64
C GLY A 152 6.44 4.04 -2.00
N LEU A 153 7.23 3.87 -0.93
CA LEU A 153 7.91 5.00 -0.26
C LEU A 153 8.89 5.72 -1.18
N ALA A 154 9.68 4.98 -1.98
CA ALA A 154 10.65 5.55 -2.91
C ALA A 154 9.97 6.38 -4.02
N LEU A 155 8.86 5.87 -4.59
CA LEU A 155 8.08 6.63 -5.57
C LEU A 155 7.46 7.88 -4.95
N TYR A 156 6.90 7.79 -3.76
CA TYR A 156 6.35 8.94 -3.05
C TYR A 156 7.44 9.98 -2.79
N TYR A 157 8.57 9.60 -2.21
CA TYR A 157 9.69 10.48 -1.91
C TYR A 157 10.24 11.19 -3.14
N ARG A 158 10.32 10.49 -4.27
CA ARG A 158 10.89 11.01 -5.51
C ARG A 158 9.95 11.94 -6.27
N TYR A 159 8.65 11.65 -6.31
CA TYR A 159 7.74 12.29 -7.26
C TYR A 159 6.65 13.15 -6.61
N MET A 160 6.37 12.96 -5.29
CA MET A 160 5.39 13.81 -4.62
C MET A 160 5.98 15.20 -4.37
N GLU A 161 5.23 16.21 -4.76
CA GLU A 161 5.57 17.61 -4.51
C GLU A 161 5.10 18.05 -3.14
N ASN A 162 5.82 18.98 -2.50
CA ASN A 162 5.46 19.59 -1.21
C ASN A 162 5.21 18.55 -0.11
N ILE A 163 6.15 17.60 0.05
CA ILE A 163 6.16 16.69 1.20
C ILE A 163 6.53 17.50 2.44
N ASP A 164 5.80 17.28 3.52
CA ASP A 164 6.17 17.81 4.84
C ASP A 164 7.58 17.33 5.24
N GLU A 165 8.42 18.22 5.75
CA GLU A 165 9.85 17.93 6.01
C GLU A 165 10.03 16.86 7.09
N GLU A 166 9.16 16.78 8.11
CA GLU A 166 9.20 15.71 9.11
C GLU A 166 8.89 14.37 8.46
N LEU A 167 7.84 14.30 7.63
CA LEU A 167 7.48 13.07 6.90
C LEU A 167 8.60 12.65 5.95
N LYS A 168 9.24 13.59 5.28
CA LYS A 168 10.36 13.33 4.36
C LYS A 168 11.58 12.76 5.10
N SER A 169 11.91 13.32 6.25
CA SER A 169 12.96 12.82 7.14
C SER A 169 12.64 11.41 7.65
N ASP A 170 11.40 11.16 8.07
CA ASP A 170 10.95 9.86 8.54
C ASP A 170 11.07 8.78 7.43
N ILE A 171 10.65 9.12 6.19
CA ILE A 171 10.79 8.21 5.04
C ILE A 171 12.26 7.85 4.83
N SER A 172 13.14 8.86 4.75
CA SER A 172 14.58 8.64 4.53
C SER A 172 15.18 7.76 5.62
N THR A 173 14.96 8.11 6.88
CA THR A 173 15.55 7.40 8.04
C THR A 173 15.06 5.95 8.10
N LYS A 174 13.76 5.72 8.06
CA LYS A 174 13.19 4.38 8.21
C LYS A 174 13.38 3.49 6.99
N SER A 175 13.47 4.06 5.77
CA SER A 175 13.75 3.27 4.57
C SER A 175 15.19 2.78 4.50
N ILE A 176 16.14 3.47 5.18
CA ILE A 176 17.53 3.01 5.29
C ILE A 176 17.68 1.94 6.37
N GLN A 177 16.87 2.01 7.42
CA GLN A 177 16.88 1.03 8.51
C GLN A 177 16.24 -0.31 8.11
N ALA A 178 15.25 -0.29 7.21
CA ALA A 178 14.48 -1.44 6.75
C ALA A 178 15.18 -2.20 5.63
#